data_e37150e190eb4967e0cf6d445e2e08f0
#
_entry.id   e37150e190eb4967e0cf6d445e2e08f0
#
_cell.length_a   1.000
_cell.length_b   1.000
_cell.length_c   1.000
_cell.angle_alpha   90.00
_cell.angle_beta   90.00
_cell.angle_gamma   90.00
#
_symmetry.space_group_name_H-M   'P 1'
#
loop_
_entity.id
_entity.type
_entity.pdbx_description
1 polymer ?
#
loop_
_entity_poly.entity_id
_entity_poly.type
_entity_poly.pdbx_seq_one_letter_code
_entity_poly.pdbx_strand_id
1 'polypeptide(L)'
;YKMFRCLKASAGYTFIHYYHPMEVTKKGNYIPEYWQPKHRVNLSLTGKVDWRRFTFSLRERWQYTYRPSQSVPKFDGDDGSVKNDEYISGKGKNVLRSRLQVEYNIRKCAFTPYTSCELSYSLNEIGAFEKLRWTLGTEWKLSKKHALDFD
;
A
#
# COMPACT_ATOMS: atom_id res chain seq x y z
N TYR A 1 2.28 -13.97 -13.22
CA TYR A 1 2.51 -14.59 -14.53
C TYR A 1 3.70 -13.92 -15.21
N LYS A 2 4.67 -14.70 -15.72
CA LYS A 2 5.81 -14.18 -16.48
C LYS A 2 5.38 -14.13 -17.95
N MET A 3 5.17 -12.94 -18.49
CA MET A 3 4.74 -12.76 -19.90
C MET A 3 5.93 -12.82 -20.86
N PHE A 4 7.10 -12.30 -20.44
CA PHE A 4 8.37 -12.32 -21.18
C PHE A 4 9.54 -12.47 -20.20
N ARG A 5 10.75 -12.69 -20.69
CA ARG A 5 11.97 -12.78 -19.84
C ARG A 5 12.17 -11.55 -18.93
N CYS A 6 11.69 -10.38 -19.37
CA CYS A 6 11.87 -9.09 -18.68
C CYS A 6 10.57 -8.52 -18.09
N LEU A 7 9.40 -9.17 -18.27
CA LEU A 7 8.11 -8.64 -17.85
C LEU A 7 7.34 -9.63 -16.97
N LYS A 8 6.91 -9.15 -15.79
CA LYS A 8 6.13 -9.92 -14.82
C LYS A 8 4.86 -9.15 -14.46
N ALA A 9 3.71 -9.79 -14.61
CA ALA A 9 2.42 -9.28 -14.13
C ALA A 9 1.98 -10.05 -12.89
N SER A 10 1.34 -9.37 -11.94
CA SER A 10 0.74 -9.98 -10.76
C SER A 10 -0.57 -9.28 -10.40
N ALA A 11 -1.51 -10.07 -9.92
CA ALA A 11 -2.78 -9.61 -9.37
C ALA A 11 -2.92 -10.16 -7.94
N GLY A 12 -3.52 -9.39 -7.07
CA GLY A 12 -3.76 -9.78 -5.69
C GLY A 12 -5.03 -9.16 -5.14
N TYR A 13 -5.67 -9.89 -4.25
CA TYR A 13 -6.79 -9.42 -3.47
C TYR A 13 -6.45 -9.52 -1.99
N THR A 14 -6.82 -8.49 -1.21
CA THR A 14 -6.62 -8.45 0.23
C THR A 14 -7.91 -8.00 0.90
N PHE A 15 -8.40 -8.83 1.80
CA PHE A 15 -9.44 -8.45 2.74
C PHE A 15 -8.78 -7.87 3.99
N ILE A 16 -9.20 -6.67 4.39
CA ILE A 16 -8.66 -5.96 5.57
C ILE A 16 -9.82 -5.73 6.52
N HIS A 17 -9.73 -6.26 7.72
CA HIS A 17 -10.64 -5.97 8.80
C HIS A 17 -9.97 -4.95 9.72
N TYR A 18 -10.41 -3.69 9.61
CA TYR A 18 -9.77 -2.57 10.31
C TYR A 18 -10.55 -2.25 11.59
N TYR A 19 -9.84 -2.23 12.70
CA TYR A 19 -10.37 -1.86 14.01
C TYR A 19 -10.31 -0.33 14.18
N HIS A 20 -11.44 0.26 14.51
CA HIS A 20 -11.55 1.65 14.93
C HIS A 20 -11.77 1.67 16.44
N PRO A 21 -10.85 2.26 17.22
CA PRO A 21 -11.05 2.43 18.65
C PRO A 21 -12.20 3.41 18.90
N MET A 22 -12.71 3.42 20.12
CA MET A 22 -13.72 4.38 20.56
C MET A 22 -13.24 5.81 20.33
N GLU A 23 -14.09 6.62 19.72
CA GLU A 23 -13.81 8.05 19.47
C GLU A 23 -14.85 8.94 20.16
N VAL A 24 -14.36 9.99 20.79
CA VAL A 24 -15.20 11.08 21.33
C VAL A 24 -15.26 12.19 20.28
N THR A 25 -16.47 12.51 19.83
CA THR A 25 -16.67 13.58 18.85
C THR A 25 -16.45 14.96 19.47
N LYS A 26 -16.20 15.98 18.64
CA LYS A 26 -16.03 17.38 19.11
C LYS A 26 -17.25 17.93 19.88
N LYS A 27 -18.39 17.29 19.79
CA LYS A 27 -19.63 17.65 20.51
C LYS A 27 -19.84 16.84 21.79
N GLY A 28 -18.83 16.10 22.27
CA GLY A 28 -18.89 15.29 23.47
C GLY A 28 -19.55 13.91 23.32
N ASN A 29 -20.19 13.61 22.17
CA ASN A 29 -20.79 12.30 21.95
C ASN A 29 -19.70 11.26 21.71
N TYR A 30 -19.95 10.00 22.05
CA TYR A 30 -19.00 8.93 21.78
C TYR A 30 -19.54 7.91 20.77
N ILE A 31 -18.62 7.42 19.95
CA ILE A 31 -18.83 6.31 19.02
C ILE A 31 -18.07 5.13 19.59
N PRO A 32 -18.73 4.00 19.92
CA PRO A 32 -18.04 2.83 20.44
C PRO A 32 -17.08 2.28 19.41
N GLU A 33 -16.18 1.43 19.83
CA GLU A 33 -15.28 0.69 18.97
C GLU A 33 -16.06 -0.15 17.94
N TYR A 34 -15.56 -0.19 16.72
CA TYR A 34 -16.16 -0.99 15.65
C TYR A 34 -15.14 -1.51 14.66
N TRP A 35 -15.48 -2.58 14.01
CA TRP A 35 -14.70 -3.16 12.93
C TRP A 35 -15.27 -2.76 11.59
N GLN A 36 -14.37 -2.38 10.67
CA GLN A 36 -14.75 -1.98 9.32
C GLN A 36 -14.02 -2.83 8.28
N PRO A 37 -14.78 -3.58 7.44
CA PRO A 37 -14.20 -4.33 6.36
C PRO A 37 -13.73 -3.38 5.25
N LYS A 38 -12.59 -3.73 4.62
CA LYS A 38 -12.07 -3.05 3.42
C LYS A 38 -11.62 -4.10 2.43
N HIS A 39 -11.97 -3.92 1.18
CA HIS A 39 -11.58 -4.78 0.09
C HIS A 39 -10.51 -4.08 -0.73
N ARG A 40 -9.40 -4.75 -0.99
CA ARG A 40 -8.30 -4.18 -1.76
C ARG A 40 -7.92 -5.09 -2.91
N VAL A 41 -7.95 -4.56 -4.12
CA VAL A 41 -7.46 -5.21 -5.32
C VAL A 41 -6.17 -4.53 -5.74
N ASN A 42 -5.16 -5.32 -6.11
CA ASN A 42 -3.88 -4.84 -6.60
C ASN A 42 -3.57 -5.49 -7.94
N LEU A 43 -3.20 -4.70 -8.92
CA LEU A 43 -2.62 -5.15 -10.17
C LEU A 43 -1.23 -4.55 -10.29
N SER A 44 -0.22 -5.36 -10.58
CA SER A 44 1.16 -4.88 -10.72
C SER A 44 1.78 -5.41 -11.99
N LEU A 45 2.49 -4.54 -12.67
CA LEU A 45 3.32 -4.84 -13.83
C LEU A 45 4.76 -4.44 -13.49
N THR A 46 5.70 -5.37 -13.64
CA THR A 46 7.12 -5.13 -13.36
C THR A 46 7.93 -5.47 -14.57
N GLY A 47 8.65 -4.47 -15.09
CA GLY A 47 9.68 -4.64 -16.11
C GLY A 47 11.06 -4.65 -15.47
N LYS A 48 11.95 -5.55 -15.93
CA LYS A 48 13.33 -5.65 -15.42
C LYS A 48 14.29 -5.75 -16.60
N VAL A 49 15.35 -4.91 -16.58
CA VAL A 49 16.39 -4.86 -17.60
C VAL A 49 17.76 -4.89 -16.91
N ASP A 50 18.61 -5.82 -17.33
CA ASP A 50 19.97 -5.94 -16.86
C ASP A 50 20.93 -5.27 -17.86
N TRP A 51 21.73 -4.32 -17.39
CA TRP A 51 22.74 -3.61 -18.18
C TRP A 51 24.10 -3.66 -17.48
N ARG A 52 24.99 -4.51 -17.95
CA ARG A 52 26.33 -4.76 -17.36
C ARG A 52 26.24 -5.19 -15.89
N ARG A 53 26.46 -4.26 -14.95
CA ARG A 53 26.40 -4.48 -13.48
C ARG A 53 25.17 -3.88 -12.84
N PHE A 54 24.41 -3.12 -13.61
CA PHE A 54 23.18 -2.49 -13.14
C PHE A 54 21.98 -3.31 -13.56
N THR A 55 21.03 -3.42 -12.64
CA THR A 55 19.70 -3.95 -12.91
C THR A 55 18.70 -2.85 -12.66
N PHE A 56 17.97 -2.47 -13.68
CA PHE A 56 16.89 -1.49 -13.62
C PHE A 56 15.57 -2.24 -13.55
N SER A 57 14.72 -1.90 -12.59
CA SER A 57 13.36 -2.41 -12.54
C SER A 57 12.36 -1.28 -12.39
N LEU A 58 11.33 -1.29 -13.23
CA LEU A 58 10.19 -0.39 -13.15
C LEU A 58 8.97 -1.20 -12.78
N ARG A 59 8.29 -0.82 -11.71
CA ARG A 59 7.06 -1.45 -11.27
C ARG A 59 5.94 -0.43 -11.22
N GLU A 60 4.91 -0.68 -12.02
CA GLU A 60 3.64 0.01 -11.95
C GLU A 60 2.66 -0.84 -11.14
N ARG A 61 2.03 -0.25 -10.13
CA ARG A 61 1.02 -0.90 -9.31
C ARG A 61 -0.22 -0.04 -9.23
N TRP A 62 -1.32 -0.54 -9.78
CA TRP A 62 -2.65 0.00 -9.53
C TRP A 62 -3.26 -0.70 -8.32
N GLN A 63 -3.81 0.09 -7.40
CA GLN A 63 -4.46 -0.37 -6.18
C GLN A 63 -5.82 0.28 -6.05
N TYR A 64 -6.86 -0.52 -5.97
CA TYR A 64 -8.21 -0.10 -5.63
C TYR A 64 -8.57 -0.58 -4.25
N THR A 65 -8.97 0.33 -3.34
CA THR A 65 -9.43 -0.01 -2.00
C THR A 65 -10.87 0.48 -1.85
N TYR A 66 -11.77 -0.44 -1.62
CA TYR A 66 -13.18 -0.17 -1.36
C TYR A 66 -13.51 -0.38 0.12
N ARG A 67 -14.18 0.58 0.70
CA ARG A 67 -14.75 0.55 2.03
C ARG A 67 -16.27 0.63 1.90
N PRO A 68 -17.04 -0.41 2.27
CA PRO A 68 -18.49 -0.36 2.25
C PRO A 68 -19.03 0.67 3.26
N SER A 69 -20.23 1.14 3.04
CA SER A 69 -20.96 1.96 4.01
C SER A 69 -21.32 1.13 5.25
N GLN A 70 -21.33 1.78 6.40
CA GLN A 70 -21.68 1.15 7.67
C GLN A 70 -22.36 2.19 8.56
N SER A 71 -23.41 1.77 9.28
CA SER A 71 -24.01 2.55 10.36
C SER A 71 -23.43 2.08 11.69
N VAL A 72 -23.02 3.04 12.51
CA VAL A 72 -22.44 2.77 13.83
C VAL A 72 -23.26 3.53 14.87
N PRO A 73 -23.66 2.87 15.98
CA PRO A 73 -24.43 3.52 17.03
C PRO A 73 -23.61 4.68 17.64
N LYS A 74 -24.31 5.76 17.96
CA LYS A 74 -23.73 6.96 18.58
C LYS A 74 -24.46 7.26 19.86
N PHE A 75 -23.71 7.55 20.91
CA PHE A 75 -24.23 7.79 22.24
C PHE A 75 -23.96 9.22 22.67
N ASP A 76 -24.87 9.79 23.45
CA ASP A 76 -24.65 11.08 24.12
C ASP A 76 -23.60 10.93 25.23
N GLY A 77 -22.70 11.89 25.32
CA GLY A 77 -21.64 11.89 26.34
C GLY A 77 -22.14 12.30 27.73
N ASP A 78 -23.28 12.99 27.79
CA ASP A 78 -23.79 13.53 29.06
C ASP A 78 -24.70 12.53 29.80
N ASP A 79 -25.61 11.89 29.09
CA ASP A 79 -26.61 10.98 29.70
C ASP A 79 -26.52 9.53 29.20
N GLY A 80 -25.63 9.25 28.23
CA GLY A 80 -25.47 7.92 27.65
C GLY A 80 -26.65 7.45 26.78
N SER A 81 -27.57 8.34 26.43
CA SER A 81 -28.71 8.02 25.58
C SER A 81 -28.27 7.69 24.16
N VAL A 82 -29.00 6.78 23.52
CA VAL A 82 -28.75 6.43 22.11
C VAL A 82 -29.22 7.58 21.22
N LYS A 83 -28.29 8.17 20.46
CA LYS A 83 -28.58 9.12 19.38
C LYS A 83 -28.73 8.39 18.05
N ASN A 84 -29.10 9.18 17.01
CA ASN A 84 -29.14 8.64 15.65
C ASN A 84 -27.78 8.06 15.26
N ASP A 85 -27.79 6.89 14.63
CA ASP A 85 -26.59 6.21 14.14
C ASP A 85 -25.75 7.14 13.26
N GLU A 86 -24.45 7.08 13.46
CA GLU A 86 -23.48 7.74 12.57
C GLU A 86 -23.36 6.91 11.30
N TYR A 87 -23.83 7.47 10.18
CA TYR A 87 -23.70 6.83 8.88
C TYR A 87 -22.35 7.15 8.25
N ILE A 88 -21.52 6.09 8.14
CA ILE A 88 -20.22 6.17 7.47
C ILE A 88 -20.41 5.76 6.02
N SER A 89 -20.35 6.72 5.10
CA SER A 89 -20.53 6.46 3.67
C SER A 89 -19.41 5.55 3.13
N GLY A 90 -19.80 4.66 2.21
CA GLY A 90 -18.84 3.85 1.46
C GLY A 90 -17.92 4.74 0.63
N LYS A 91 -16.64 4.37 0.54
CA LYS A 91 -15.63 5.12 -0.22
C LYS A 91 -14.71 4.18 -0.98
N GLY A 92 -14.53 4.47 -2.28
CA GLY A 92 -13.51 3.84 -3.12
C GLY A 92 -12.29 4.76 -3.24
N LYS A 93 -11.10 4.19 -3.15
CA LYS A 93 -9.84 4.90 -3.37
C LYS A 93 -9.01 4.17 -4.40
N ASN A 94 -8.66 4.86 -5.49
CA ASN A 94 -7.75 4.40 -6.53
C ASN A 94 -6.39 5.06 -6.35
N VAL A 95 -5.33 4.27 -6.34
CA VAL A 95 -3.95 4.75 -6.24
C VAL A 95 -3.10 4.06 -7.29
N LEU A 96 -2.35 4.84 -8.05
CA LEU A 96 -1.30 4.35 -8.92
C LEU A 96 0.05 4.59 -8.24
N ARG A 97 0.90 3.57 -8.21
CA ARG A 97 2.26 3.64 -7.66
C ARG A 97 3.27 3.21 -8.70
N SER A 98 4.17 4.13 -9.02
CA SER A 98 5.29 3.91 -9.93
C SER A 98 6.58 3.82 -9.12
N ARG A 99 7.26 2.68 -9.15
CA ARG A 99 8.53 2.47 -8.45
C ARG A 99 9.63 2.15 -9.46
N LEU A 100 10.63 3.02 -9.52
CA LEU A 100 11.89 2.79 -10.21
C LEU A 100 12.92 2.31 -9.19
N GLN A 101 13.58 1.19 -9.45
CA GLN A 101 14.65 0.64 -8.60
C GLN A 101 15.88 0.36 -9.47
N VAL A 102 17.04 0.73 -8.95
CA VAL A 102 18.34 0.48 -9.55
C VAL A 102 19.17 -0.32 -8.57
N GLU A 103 19.60 -1.51 -8.98
CA GLU A 103 20.47 -2.42 -8.21
C GLU A 103 21.86 -2.44 -8.84
N TYR A 104 22.91 -2.46 -8.01
CA TYR A 104 24.28 -2.59 -8.47
C TYR A 104 24.88 -3.93 -8.03
N ASN A 105 25.16 -4.79 -9.01
CA ASN A 105 25.75 -6.11 -8.76
C ASN A 105 27.28 -6.02 -8.64
N ILE A 106 27.80 -6.13 -7.41
CA ILE A 106 29.23 -6.16 -7.13
C ILE A 106 29.77 -7.57 -7.40
N ARG A 107 30.80 -7.69 -8.25
CA ARG A 107 31.41 -9.00 -8.56
C ARG A 107 32.00 -9.63 -7.28
N LYS A 108 31.77 -10.92 -7.10
CA LYS A 108 32.29 -11.74 -5.95
C LYS A 108 31.87 -11.20 -4.58
N CYS A 109 30.83 -10.38 -4.49
CA CYS A 109 30.28 -9.87 -3.24
C CYS A 109 28.86 -10.39 -3.05
N ALA A 110 28.53 -10.78 -1.83
CA ALA A 110 27.19 -11.23 -1.45
C ALA A 110 26.21 -10.05 -1.28
N PHE A 111 26.72 -8.81 -1.25
CA PHE A 111 25.91 -7.60 -1.09
C PHE A 111 25.57 -6.98 -2.45
N THR A 112 24.32 -6.61 -2.60
CA THR A 112 23.79 -5.90 -3.77
C THR A 112 23.12 -4.63 -3.29
N PRO A 113 23.84 -3.48 -3.28
CA PRO A 113 23.22 -2.20 -2.94
C PRO A 113 22.19 -1.80 -3.98
N TYR A 114 21.11 -1.17 -3.54
CA TYR A 114 20.07 -0.65 -4.41
C TYR A 114 19.56 0.70 -3.94
N THR A 115 19.00 1.45 -4.87
CA THR A 115 18.22 2.65 -4.61
C THR A 115 16.87 2.53 -5.31
N SER A 116 15.81 3.02 -4.68
CA SER A 116 14.50 3.07 -5.30
C SER A 116 13.77 4.37 -5.02
N CYS A 117 13.01 4.82 -6.02
CA CYS A 117 12.13 5.97 -5.93
C CYS A 117 10.70 5.50 -6.24
N GLU A 118 9.78 5.72 -5.32
CA GLU A 118 8.36 5.37 -5.49
C GLU A 118 7.51 6.64 -5.45
N LEU A 119 6.71 6.83 -6.49
CA LEU A 119 5.71 7.88 -6.63
C LEU A 119 4.32 7.28 -6.45
N SER A 120 3.47 7.94 -5.68
CA SER A 120 2.07 7.55 -5.47
C SER A 120 1.14 8.67 -5.90
N TYR A 121 0.21 8.35 -6.80
CA TYR A 121 -0.81 9.26 -7.31
C TYR A 121 -2.20 8.78 -6.95
N SER A 122 -3.05 9.67 -6.44
CA SER A 122 -4.49 9.42 -6.32
C SER A 122 -5.16 9.59 -7.68
N LEU A 123 -5.90 8.59 -8.13
CA LEU A 123 -6.69 8.66 -9.35
C LEU A 123 -8.12 9.15 -9.10
N ASN A 124 -8.52 9.33 -7.84
CA ASN A 124 -9.83 9.86 -7.48
C ASN A 124 -9.89 11.40 -7.63
N GLU A 125 -8.73 12.05 -7.48
CA GLU A 125 -8.58 13.49 -7.69
C GLU A 125 -7.55 13.66 -8.80
N ILE A 126 -7.93 14.31 -9.90
CA ILE A 126 -7.08 14.48 -11.08
C ILE A 126 -5.78 15.18 -10.68
N GLY A 127 -4.66 14.46 -10.74
CA GLY A 127 -3.33 15.01 -10.51
C GLY A 127 -2.91 15.14 -9.04
N ALA A 128 -3.65 14.58 -8.09
CA ALA A 128 -3.23 14.62 -6.69
C ALA A 128 -2.04 13.70 -6.44
N PHE A 129 -0.87 14.31 -6.35
CA PHE A 129 0.35 13.67 -5.87
C PHE A 129 0.20 13.38 -4.37
N GLU A 130 0.29 12.10 -3.97
CA GLU A 130 0.10 11.72 -2.56
C GLU A 130 1.43 11.61 -1.81
N LYS A 131 2.41 10.93 -2.42
CA LYS A 131 3.64 10.59 -1.72
C LYS A 131 4.80 10.32 -2.67
N LEU A 132 5.97 10.84 -2.30
CA LEU A 132 7.28 10.42 -2.80
C LEU A 132 7.99 9.65 -1.70
N ARG A 133 8.49 8.46 -2.01
CA ARG A 133 9.34 7.68 -1.12
C ARG A 133 10.64 7.36 -1.82
N TRP A 134 11.75 7.73 -1.20
CA TRP A 134 13.06 7.30 -1.59
C TRP A 134 13.57 6.28 -0.59
N THR A 135 14.13 5.17 -1.08
CA THR A 135 14.69 4.10 -0.26
C THR A 135 16.09 3.78 -0.75
N LEU A 136 17.04 3.69 0.17
CA LEU A 136 18.38 3.17 -0.05
C LEU A 136 18.51 1.91 0.77
N GLY A 137 19.00 0.82 0.18
CA GLY A 137 19.13 -0.44 0.89
C GLY A 137 20.19 -1.34 0.29
N THR A 138 20.40 -2.48 0.90
CA THR A 138 21.27 -3.52 0.40
C THR A 138 20.65 -4.90 0.61
N GLU A 139 20.67 -5.72 -0.44
CA GLU A 139 20.29 -7.12 -0.36
C GLU A 139 21.54 -7.96 -0.05
N TRP A 140 21.48 -8.77 1.00
CA TRP A 140 22.53 -9.72 1.34
C TRP A 140 22.11 -11.14 0.95
N LYS A 141 22.80 -11.70 -0.04
CA LYS A 141 22.58 -13.08 -0.52
C LYS A 141 23.31 -14.07 0.36
N LEU A 142 22.61 -14.68 1.31
CA LEU A 142 23.15 -15.70 2.22
C LEU A 142 23.37 -17.05 1.52
N SER A 143 22.49 -17.39 0.56
CA SER A 143 22.59 -18.61 -0.25
C SER A 143 21.81 -18.44 -1.56
N LYS A 144 21.86 -19.47 -2.44
CA LYS A 144 21.09 -19.49 -3.71
C LYS A 144 19.56 -19.37 -3.49
N LYS A 145 19.04 -19.65 -2.28
CA LYS A 145 17.61 -19.66 -1.96
C LYS A 145 17.20 -18.62 -0.92
N HIS A 146 18.15 -18.02 -0.21
CA HIS A 146 17.88 -17.10 0.89
C HIS A 146 18.64 -15.79 0.69
N ALA A 147 17.91 -14.67 0.79
CA ALA A 147 18.45 -13.32 0.82
C ALA A 147 17.78 -12.53 1.96
N LEU A 148 18.54 -11.62 2.57
CA LEU A 148 18.04 -10.63 3.54
C LEU A 148 18.08 -9.26 2.88
N ASP A 149 17.04 -8.50 3.08
CA ASP A 149 16.89 -7.12 2.59
C ASP A 149 16.96 -6.16 3.78
N PHE A 150 17.74 -5.11 3.65
CA PHE A 150 17.93 -4.05 4.65
C PHE A 150 17.66 -2.70 3.98
N ASP A 151 16.59 -2.02 4.39
CA ASP A 151 16.14 -0.72 3.90
C ASP A 151 15.82 0.28 5.03
#